data_744893f38b344e7e8437d61a0669c37f
#
_entry.id   744893f38b344e7e8437d61a0669c37f
#
_cell.length_a   1.000
_cell.length_b   1.000
_cell.length_c   1.000
_cell.angle_alpha   90.00
_cell.angle_beta   90.00
_cell.angle_gamma   90.00
#
_symmetry.space_group_name_H-M   'P 1'
#
loop_
_entity.id
_entity.type
_entity.pdbx_description
1 polymer ?
#
loop_
_entity_poly.entity_id
_entity_poly.type
_entity_poly.pdbx_seq_one_letter_code
_entity_poly.pdbx_strand_id
1 'polypeptide(L)'
;MMGTGFWDDQQGAQAVINEANALKEMVGKFRQLDETFENLEITHELLKEEYDEDLHEELESEVKGLIQEMNEYELQLLLSDPYDKNNAILELHPGAGGTESQDWGSMLLRMYTRWAEKRGFKVETVDYLPGDEAGIKSVTLLIKGHNAYGYLKAEKGVHRLVRISPFDSSGRRHTSFVSCEVVPEFNDEVEIEIRSEDLKVDTYRASGAGGQHINTTDSAVRITHTPTNTVVTCQSERSQIKNREHAMKMLKAKLYQKKLEEQQAELDEIRGEQKEIGWGSQIRSYVFHPYSLVKDHRTNTEVGNVQAVMDGEIDPFIDAYLRSRI
;
A
#
# COMPACT_ATOMS: atom_id res chain seq x y z
N MET A 1 22.72 -25.89 5.12
CA MET A 1 23.95 -25.09 5.20
C MET A 1 25.24 -25.92 5.32
N MET A 2 25.20 -27.19 5.66
CA MET A 2 26.41 -28.04 5.78
C MET A 2 26.65 -28.96 4.58
N GLY A 3 25.96 -28.77 3.46
CA GLY A 3 26.17 -29.59 2.25
C GLY A 3 27.38 -29.11 1.45
N THR A 4 28.18 -30.07 0.93
CA THR A 4 29.26 -29.81 -0.03
C THR A 4 28.63 -29.20 -1.28
N GLY A 5 28.98 -27.95 -1.63
CA GLY A 5 28.41 -27.21 -2.77
C GLY A 5 27.39 -26.13 -2.43
N PHE A 6 27.01 -25.95 -1.16
CA PHE A 6 26.07 -24.89 -0.76
C PHE A 6 26.56 -23.46 -1.12
N TRP A 7 27.86 -23.25 -1.12
CA TRP A 7 28.50 -21.97 -1.41
C TRP A 7 28.88 -21.77 -2.87
N ASP A 8 28.68 -22.79 -3.73
CA ASP A 8 29.01 -22.72 -5.16
C ASP A 8 28.01 -21.82 -5.91
N ASP A 9 26.76 -21.71 -5.40
CA ASP A 9 25.77 -20.73 -5.83
C ASP A 9 25.58 -19.67 -4.73
N GLN A 10 26.26 -18.56 -4.86
CA GLN A 10 26.27 -17.50 -3.87
C GLN A 10 24.88 -16.82 -3.71
N GLN A 11 24.11 -16.70 -4.80
CA GLN A 11 22.78 -16.09 -4.76
C GLN A 11 21.77 -17.04 -4.11
N GLY A 12 21.77 -18.31 -4.47
CA GLY A 12 20.92 -19.32 -3.87
C GLY A 12 21.24 -19.53 -2.39
N ALA A 13 22.53 -19.55 -2.02
CA ALA A 13 22.97 -19.62 -0.63
C ALA A 13 22.48 -18.42 0.20
N GLN A 14 22.58 -17.21 -0.34
CA GLN A 14 22.10 -15.99 0.33
C GLN A 14 20.58 -15.99 0.51
N ALA A 15 19.81 -16.43 -0.48
CA ALA A 15 18.36 -16.58 -0.39
C ALA A 15 17.94 -17.52 0.74
N VAL A 16 18.58 -18.71 0.82
CA VAL A 16 18.32 -19.69 1.89
C VAL A 16 18.70 -19.15 3.27
N ILE A 17 19.81 -18.39 3.37
CA ILE A 17 20.23 -17.76 4.63
C ILE A 17 19.19 -16.71 5.08
N ASN A 18 18.72 -15.88 4.15
CA ASN A 18 17.72 -14.85 4.42
C ASN A 18 16.40 -15.47 4.88
N GLU A 19 15.95 -16.52 4.22
CA GLU A 19 14.74 -17.27 4.60
C GLU A 19 14.90 -17.91 5.99
N ALA A 20 16.04 -18.57 6.25
CA ALA A 20 16.31 -19.17 7.55
C ALA A 20 16.37 -18.14 8.68
N ASN A 21 16.92 -16.95 8.41
CA ASN A 21 16.97 -15.86 9.39
C ASN A 21 15.58 -15.30 9.66
N ALA A 22 14.75 -15.10 8.62
CA ALA A 22 13.37 -14.64 8.77
C ALA A 22 12.53 -15.62 9.60
N LEU A 23 12.67 -16.93 9.34
CA LEU A 23 11.98 -17.97 10.13
C LEU A 23 12.47 -18.00 11.58
N LYS A 24 13.78 -17.85 11.81
CA LYS A 24 14.34 -17.79 13.18
C LYS A 24 13.83 -16.58 13.95
N GLU A 25 13.74 -15.43 13.29
CA GLU A 25 13.22 -14.20 13.89
C GLU A 25 11.74 -14.39 14.28
N MET A 26 10.93 -14.93 13.37
CA MET A 26 9.52 -15.23 13.61
C MET A 26 9.32 -16.18 14.79
N VAL A 27 10.04 -17.31 14.81
CA VAL A 27 9.99 -18.27 15.92
C VAL A 27 10.53 -17.66 17.21
N GLY A 28 11.58 -16.85 17.13
CA GLY A 28 12.15 -16.14 18.28
C GLY A 28 11.14 -15.20 18.92
N LYS A 29 10.43 -14.42 18.10
CA LYS A 29 9.38 -13.50 18.59
C LYS A 29 8.21 -14.26 19.22
N PHE A 30 7.77 -15.36 18.59
CA PHE A 30 6.73 -16.21 19.21
C PHE A 30 7.14 -16.71 20.59
N ARG A 31 8.36 -17.23 20.74
CA ARG A 31 8.86 -17.71 22.04
C ARG A 31 8.93 -16.60 23.08
N GLN A 32 9.31 -15.41 22.68
CA GLN A 32 9.33 -14.25 23.57
C GLN A 32 7.92 -13.89 24.06
N LEU A 33 6.93 -13.89 23.17
CA LEU A 33 5.52 -13.67 23.53
C LEU A 33 4.99 -14.74 24.49
N ASP A 34 5.33 -16.00 24.21
CA ASP A 34 4.95 -17.15 25.03
C ASP A 34 5.56 -17.05 26.45
N GLU A 35 6.86 -16.75 26.55
CA GLU A 35 7.54 -16.54 27.82
C GLU A 35 6.95 -15.34 28.61
N THR A 36 6.62 -14.25 27.92
CA THR A 36 5.95 -13.11 28.55
C THR A 36 4.58 -13.50 29.07
N PHE A 37 3.81 -14.26 28.31
CA PHE A 37 2.49 -14.77 28.73
C PHE A 37 2.60 -15.65 29.96
N GLU A 38 3.52 -16.61 29.98
CA GLU A 38 3.75 -17.49 31.15
C GLU A 38 4.11 -16.68 32.41
N ASN A 39 4.94 -15.65 32.26
CA ASN A 39 5.29 -14.77 33.38
C ASN A 39 4.07 -14.00 33.93
N LEU A 40 3.20 -13.50 33.02
CA LEU A 40 1.95 -12.81 33.41
C LEU A 40 0.98 -13.77 34.11
N GLU A 41 0.88 -15.03 33.68
CA GLU A 41 0.08 -16.05 34.38
C GLU A 41 0.58 -16.27 35.82
N ILE A 42 1.90 -16.39 35.99
CA ILE A 42 2.51 -16.54 37.34
C ILE A 42 2.20 -15.33 38.21
N THR A 43 2.37 -14.12 37.69
CA THR A 43 2.08 -12.86 38.42
C THR A 43 0.60 -12.80 38.78
N HIS A 44 -0.30 -13.21 37.88
CA HIS A 44 -1.73 -13.26 38.17
C HIS A 44 -2.09 -14.26 39.26
N GLU A 45 -1.46 -15.44 39.28
CA GLU A 45 -1.67 -16.45 40.34
C GLU A 45 -1.18 -15.91 41.70
N LEU A 46 -0.02 -15.22 41.75
CA LEU A 46 0.47 -14.61 42.98
C LEU A 46 -0.52 -13.56 43.51
N LEU A 47 -1.10 -12.72 42.65
CA LEU A 47 -2.11 -11.73 43.02
C LEU A 47 -3.42 -12.34 43.55
N LYS A 48 -3.74 -13.58 43.18
CA LYS A 48 -4.87 -14.32 43.75
C LYS A 48 -4.60 -14.78 45.18
N GLU A 49 -3.34 -15.10 45.50
CA GLU A 49 -2.96 -15.53 46.84
C GLU A 49 -2.82 -14.35 47.79
N GLU A 50 -2.17 -13.27 47.32
CA GLU A 50 -1.98 -12.04 48.09
C GLU A 50 -2.14 -10.83 47.16
N TYR A 51 -3.19 -10.02 47.39
CA TYR A 51 -3.48 -8.85 46.56
C TYR A 51 -2.53 -7.70 46.88
N ASP A 52 -1.83 -7.20 45.85
CA ASP A 52 -0.97 -6.00 45.89
C ASP A 52 -1.41 -5.07 44.75
N GLU A 53 -1.74 -3.84 45.10
CA GLU A 53 -2.28 -2.83 44.20
C GLU A 53 -1.26 -2.42 43.13
N ASP A 54 0.00 -2.20 43.55
CA ASP A 54 1.08 -1.78 42.62
C ASP A 54 1.39 -2.90 41.61
N LEU A 55 1.46 -4.14 42.07
CA LEU A 55 1.68 -5.31 41.22
C LEU A 55 0.49 -5.56 40.27
N HIS A 56 -0.72 -5.22 40.70
CA HIS A 56 -1.90 -5.32 39.85
C HIS A 56 -1.90 -4.29 38.70
N GLU A 57 -1.53 -3.03 39.01
CA GLU A 57 -1.39 -1.99 37.97
C GLU A 57 -0.27 -2.33 36.97
N GLU A 58 0.85 -2.89 37.45
CA GLU A 58 1.94 -3.35 36.58
C GLU A 58 1.47 -4.48 35.69
N LEU A 59 0.78 -5.49 36.22
CA LEU A 59 0.19 -6.59 35.43
C LEU A 59 -0.77 -6.09 34.35
N GLU A 60 -1.66 -5.14 34.68
CA GLU A 60 -2.59 -4.57 33.67
C GLU A 60 -1.83 -3.86 32.53
N SER A 61 -0.76 -3.15 32.87
CA SER A 61 0.06 -2.46 31.88
C SER A 61 0.79 -3.44 30.96
N GLU A 62 1.38 -4.50 31.56
CA GLU A 62 2.09 -5.54 30.80
C GLU A 62 1.14 -6.37 29.93
N VAL A 63 -0.07 -6.71 30.41
CA VAL A 63 -1.09 -7.37 29.60
C VAL A 63 -1.48 -6.54 28.39
N LYS A 64 -1.66 -5.22 28.55
CA LYS A 64 -1.96 -4.33 27.43
C LYS A 64 -0.81 -4.31 26.41
N GLY A 65 0.43 -4.28 26.88
CA GLY A 65 1.63 -4.37 26.06
C GLY A 65 1.67 -5.68 25.27
N LEU A 66 1.47 -6.82 25.94
CA LEU A 66 1.46 -8.14 25.30
C LEU A 66 0.37 -8.27 24.24
N ILE A 67 -0.84 -7.75 24.50
CA ILE A 67 -1.94 -7.76 23.52
C ILE A 67 -1.53 -6.97 22.26
N GLN A 68 -0.89 -5.82 22.42
CA GLN A 68 -0.40 -5.03 21.30
C GLN A 68 0.66 -5.79 20.50
N GLU A 69 1.65 -6.37 21.16
CA GLU A 69 2.71 -7.15 20.52
C GLU A 69 2.17 -8.40 19.81
N MET A 70 1.20 -9.07 20.40
CA MET A 70 0.51 -10.23 19.78
C MET A 70 -0.24 -9.81 18.50
N ASN A 71 -0.95 -8.68 18.53
CA ASN A 71 -1.64 -8.18 17.36
C ASN A 71 -0.67 -7.83 16.23
N GLU A 72 0.46 -7.22 16.54
CA GLU A 72 1.52 -6.93 15.56
C GLU A 72 2.14 -8.20 14.99
N TYR A 73 2.38 -9.21 15.83
CA TYR A 73 2.90 -10.50 15.40
C TYR A 73 1.90 -11.24 14.50
N GLU A 74 0.62 -11.25 14.86
CA GLU A 74 -0.44 -11.83 14.04
C GLU A 74 -0.49 -11.18 12.66
N LEU A 75 -0.43 -9.83 12.58
CA LEU A 75 -0.37 -9.13 11.30
C LEU A 75 0.85 -9.52 10.47
N GLN A 76 2.01 -9.71 11.10
CA GLN A 76 3.20 -10.20 10.40
C GLN A 76 3.01 -11.61 9.80
N LEU A 77 2.26 -12.48 10.49
CA LEU A 77 1.91 -13.82 9.98
C LEU A 77 0.96 -13.74 8.77
N LEU A 78 0.03 -12.75 8.77
CA LEU A 78 -0.90 -12.51 7.67
C LEU A 78 -0.22 -11.97 6.41
N LEU A 79 0.94 -11.33 6.56
CA LEU A 79 1.75 -10.80 5.47
C LEU A 79 2.71 -11.89 4.94
N SER A 80 2.12 -13.01 4.49
CA SER A 80 2.86 -14.21 4.05
C SER A 80 2.92 -14.39 2.53
N ASP A 81 2.25 -13.54 1.76
CA ASP A 81 2.33 -13.58 0.29
C ASP A 81 3.76 -13.24 -0.16
N PRO A 82 4.25 -13.83 -1.27
CA PRO A 82 5.65 -13.73 -1.70
C PRO A 82 6.18 -12.29 -1.81
N TYR A 83 5.29 -11.33 -2.12
CA TYR A 83 5.65 -9.93 -2.38
C TYR A 83 5.25 -8.97 -1.26
N ASP A 84 4.65 -9.46 -0.19
CA ASP A 84 4.22 -8.63 0.94
C ASP A 84 5.37 -7.83 1.55
N LYS A 85 6.58 -8.39 1.54
CA LYS A 85 7.80 -7.77 2.08
C LYS A 85 8.34 -6.62 1.23
N ASN A 86 7.85 -6.46 -0.01
CA ASN A 86 8.37 -5.50 -0.96
C ASN A 86 7.92 -4.06 -0.63
N ASN A 87 8.64 -3.10 -1.19
CA ASN A 87 8.18 -1.73 -1.29
C ASN A 87 6.90 -1.67 -2.13
N ALA A 88 6.09 -0.63 -1.92
CA ALA A 88 4.85 -0.43 -2.66
C ALA A 88 4.96 0.72 -3.66
N ILE A 89 4.40 0.54 -4.83
CA ILE A 89 4.09 1.61 -5.77
C ILE A 89 2.59 1.87 -5.67
N LEU A 90 2.22 3.07 -5.23
CA LEU A 90 0.83 3.50 -5.05
C LEU A 90 0.51 4.59 -6.06
N GLU A 91 -0.56 4.38 -6.83
CA GLU A 91 -1.04 5.34 -7.82
C GLU A 91 -2.45 5.80 -7.46
N LEU A 92 -2.68 7.12 -7.55
CA LEU A 92 -4.00 7.73 -7.37
C LEU A 92 -4.46 8.35 -8.67
N HIS A 93 -5.66 7.97 -9.09
CA HIS A 93 -6.31 8.46 -10.29
C HIS A 93 -7.70 9.01 -9.94
N PRO A 94 -7.88 10.34 -9.86
CA PRO A 94 -9.17 10.96 -9.71
C PRO A 94 -10.11 10.56 -10.86
N GLY A 95 -11.34 10.18 -10.49
CA GLY A 95 -12.38 9.81 -11.44
C GLY A 95 -13.11 11.02 -12.00
N ALA A 96 -14.25 10.77 -12.64
CA ALA A 96 -15.13 11.83 -13.11
C ALA A 96 -15.61 12.70 -11.94
N GLY A 97 -15.52 14.01 -12.06
CA GLY A 97 -15.92 14.97 -11.02
C GLY A 97 -15.14 16.30 -11.07
N GLY A 98 -14.24 16.47 -12.07
CA GLY A 98 -13.51 17.72 -12.26
C GLY A 98 -12.64 18.09 -11.03
N THR A 99 -12.61 19.39 -10.70
CA THR A 99 -11.79 19.95 -9.61
C THR A 99 -12.04 19.27 -8.27
N GLU A 100 -13.29 18.87 -7.95
CA GLU A 100 -13.63 18.20 -6.69
C GLU A 100 -12.96 16.85 -6.55
N SER A 101 -12.92 16.03 -7.62
CA SER A 101 -12.24 14.72 -7.57
C SER A 101 -10.72 14.87 -7.55
N GLN A 102 -10.18 15.91 -8.19
CA GLN A 102 -8.75 16.22 -8.17
C GLN A 102 -8.30 16.65 -6.76
N ASP A 103 -9.11 17.45 -6.05
CA ASP A 103 -8.86 17.81 -4.67
C ASP A 103 -8.95 16.60 -3.74
N TRP A 104 -9.97 15.71 -3.95
CA TRP A 104 -10.05 14.45 -3.23
C TRP A 104 -8.79 13.60 -3.40
N GLY A 105 -8.23 13.53 -4.60
CA GLY A 105 -6.95 12.88 -4.86
C GLY A 105 -5.81 13.44 -4.03
N SER A 106 -5.73 14.77 -3.88
CA SER A 106 -4.75 15.43 -2.99
C SER A 106 -4.96 15.09 -1.52
N MET A 107 -6.19 14.98 -1.08
CA MET A 107 -6.49 14.59 0.30
C MET A 107 -6.03 13.17 0.59
N LEU A 108 -6.26 12.22 -0.33
CA LEU A 108 -5.76 10.85 -0.22
C LEU A 108 -4.25 10.79 -0.27
N LEU A 109 -3.61 11.54 -1.15
CA LEU A 109 -2.15 11.65 -1.23
C LEU A 109 -1.56 12.05 0.13
N ARG A 110 -2.12 13.08 0.77
CA ARG A 110 -1.72 13.51 2.11
C ARG A 110 -1.95 12.42 3.16
N MET A 111 -3.09 11.74 3.12
CA MET A 111 -3.43 10.66 4.04
C MET A 111 -2.40 9.52 3.96
N TYR A 112 -2.09 9.04 2.77
CA TYR A 112 -1.12 7.96 2.58
C TYR A 112 0.31 8.37 2.93
N THR A 113 0.70 9.60 2.60
CA THR A 113 2.02 10.13 2.97
C THR A 113 2.17 10.16 4.50
N ARG A 114 1.19 10.68 5.23
CA ARG A 114 1.22 10.74 6.68
C ARG A 114 1.19 9.37 7.34
N TRP A 115 0.40 8.44 6.80
CA TRP A 115 0.40 7.06 7.27
C TRP A 115 1.78 6.41 7.11
N ALA A 116 2.40 6.57 5.93
CA ALA A 116 3.71 6.02 5.65
C ALA A 116 4.80 6.62 6.56
N GLU A 117 4.76 7.94 6.80
CA GLU A 117 5.68 8.63 7.71
C GLU A 117 5.52 8.14 9.16
N LYS A 118 4.29 7.96 9.65
CA LYS A 118 4.00 7.42 10.99
C LYS A 118 4.57 6.01 11.18
N ARG A 119 4.59 5.20 10.11
CA ARG A 119 5.19 3.86 10.12
C ARG A 119 6.70 3.85 9.88
N GLY A 120 7.32 5.01 9.71
CA GLY A 120 8.75 5.13 9.41
C GLY A 120 9.13 4.72 7.99
N PHE A 121 8.15 4.66 7.08
CA PHE A 121 8.40 4.40 5.67
C PHE A 121 8.87 5.66 4.96
N LYS A 122 9.75 5.48 3.97
CA LYS A 122 10.21 6.57 3.13
C LYS A 122 9.29 6.70 1.92
N VAL A 123 8.78 7.90 1.67
CA VAL A 123 7.92 8.21 0.52
C VAL A 123 8.70 8.99 -0.53
N GLU A 124 8.68 8.51 -1.76
CA GLU A 124 9.28 9.18 -2.91
C GLU A 124 8.19 9.39 -3.97
N THR A 125 8.03 10.61 -4.43
CA THR A 125 7.11 10.92 -5.54
C THR A 125 7.81 10.60 -6.86
N VAL A 126 7.30 9.59 -7.56
CA VAL A 126 7.84 9.13 -8.85
C VAL A 126 7.27 9.93 -10.00
N ASP A 127 5.96 10.20 -9.96
CA ASP A 127 5.26 11.04 -10.92
C ASP A 127 4.19 11.87 -10.22
N TYR A 128 4.00 13.10 -10.71
CA TYR A 128 3.02 14.02 -10.15
C TYR A 128 2.47 14.93 -11.25
N LEU A 129 1.19 14.83 -11.51
CA LEU A 129 0.49 15.68 -12.45
C LEU A 129 -0.52 16.54 -11.69
N PRO A 130 -0.28 17.84 -11.54
CA PRO A 130 -1.19 18.74 -10.83
C PRO A 130 -2.52 18.91 -11.57
N GLY A 131 -3.56 19.21 -10.81
CA GLY A 131 -4.84 19.65 -11.35
C GLY A 131 -4.74 21.03 -12.00
N ASP A 132 -5.71 21.39 -12.84
CA ASP A 132 -5.70 22.68 -13.54
C ASP A 132 -6.00 23.84 -12.57
N GLU A 133 -6.91 23.67 -11.62
CA GLU A 133 -7.33 24.69 -10.66
C GLU A 133 -6.94 24.30 -9.22
N ALA A 134 -7.08 23.01 -8.85
CA ALA A 134 -6.75 22.46 -7.54
C ALA A 134 -6.49 20.97 -7.64
N GLY A 135 -5.82 20.43 -6.62
CA GLY A 135 -5.63 18.99 -6.49
C GLY A 135 -4.65 18.38 -7.47
N ILE A 136 -4.85 17.13 -7.81
CA ILE A 136 -4.00 16.32 -8.69
C ILE A 136 -4.83 15.68 -9.81
N LYS A 137 -4.23 15.50 -10.98
CA LYS A 137 -4.75 14.65 -12.07
C LYS A 137 -4.29 13.20 -11.92
N SER A 138 -3.07 13.01 -11.44
CA SER A 138 -2.52 11.71 -11.06
C SER A 138 -1.30 11.91 -10.18
N VAL A 139 -1.00 10.91 -9.37
CA VAL A 139 0.25 10.84 -8.62
C VAL A 139 0.68 9.38 -8.49
N THR A 140 1.98 9.16 -8.57
CA THR A 140 2.61 7.87 -8.30
C THR A 140 3.63 8.03 -7.19
N LEU A 141 3.45 7.29 -6.11
CA LEU A 141 4.34 7.24 -4.96
C LEU A 141 5.08 5.91 -4.94
N LEU A 142 6.37 5.96 -4.61
CA LEU A 142 7.14 4.80 -4.19
C LEU A 142 7.29 4.86 -2.68
N ILE A 143 6.69 3.91 -1.98
CA ILE A 143 6.70 3.81 -0.52
C ILE A 143 7.64 2.68 -0.14
N LYS A 144 8.78 3.06 0.45
CA LYS A 144 9.87 2.14 0.80
C LYS A 144 9.80 1.79 2.28
N GLY A 145 9.71 0.52 2.56
CA GLY A 145 9.71 -0.04 3.90
C GLY A 145 9.38 -1.51 3.91
N HIS A 146 9.75 -2.18 4.98
CA HIS A 146 9.44 -3.60 5.14
C HIS A 146 7.92 -3.81 5.21
N ASN A 147 7.40 -4.72 4.39
CA ASN A 147 5.98 -5.01 4.23
C ASN A 147 5.10 -3.83 3.71
N ALA A 148 5.69 -2.81 3.12
CA ALA A 148 4.92 -1.68 2.61
C ALA A 148 3.82 -2.11 1.63
N TYR A 149 4.14 -3.01 0.68
CA TYR A 149 3.15 -3.58 -0.24
C TYR A 149 2.11 -4.44 0.50
N GLY A 150 2.55 -5.29 1.43
CA GLY A 150 1.68 -6.17 2.19
C GLY A 150 0.55 -5.43 2.92
N TYR A 151 0.86 -4.26 3.50
CA TYR A 151 -0.15 -3.40 4.11
C TYR A 151 -1.00 -2.67 3.06
N LEU A 152 -0.35 -2.02 2.09
CA LEU A 152 -1.02 -1.14 1.14
C LEU A 152 -1.86 -1.86 0.09
N LYS A 153 -1.63 -3.15 -0.17
CA LYS A 153 -2.50 -3.96 -1.05
C LYS A 153 -3.97 -3.95 -0.57
N ALA A 154 -4.20 -3.73 0.74
CA ALA A 154 -5.52 -3.56 1.32
C ALA A 154 -6.22 -2.27 0.86
N GLU A 155 -5.49 -1.29 0.38
CA GLU A 155 -6.02 0.02 -0.03
C GLU A 155 -6.39 0.07 -1.53
N LYS A 156 -6.08 -0.98 -2.28
CA LYS A 156 -6.40 -1.06 -3.71
C LYS A 156 -7.92 -1.05 -3.92
N GLY A 157 -8.38 -0.10 -4.73
CA GLY A 157 -9.80 0.02 -5.11
C GLY A 157 -10.27 1.47 -5.21
N VAL A 158 -11.57 1.67 -5.20
CA VAL A 158 -12.19 2.98 -5.36
C VAL A 158 -12.54 3.58 -4.00
N HIS A 159 -12.10 4.81 -3.77
CA HIS A 159 -12.35 5.61 -2.56
C HIS A 159 -13.37 6.69 -2.86
N ARG A 160 -14.48 6.71 -2.13
CA ARG A 160 -15.59 7.64 -2.31
C ARG A 160 -15.59 8.73 -1.25
N LEU A 161 -15.63 9.99 -1.67
CA LEU A 161 -15.82 11.14 -0.80
C LEU A 161 -17.26 11.67 -0.92
N VAL A 162 -17.86 12.02 0.22
CA VAL A 162 -19.13 12.75 0.29
C VAL A 162 -18.95 13.96 1.22
N ARG A 163 -18.98 15.17 0.65
CA ARG A 163 -18.85 16.42 1.42
C ARG A 163 -19.59 17.57 0.75
N ILE A 164 -19.71 18.69 1.46
CA ILE A 164 -20.05 19.97 0.83
C ILE A 164 -18.81 20.46 0.09
N SER A 165 -18.93 20.70 -1.21
CA SER A 165 -17.80 21.10 -2.03
C SER A 165 -17.35 22.52 -1.72
N PRO A 166 -16.06 22.77 -1.47
CA PRO A 166 -15.53 24.13 -1.33
C PRO A 166 -15.46 24.88 -2.67
N PHE A 167 -15.64 24.19 -3.80
CA PHE A 167 -15.62 24.74 -5.16
C PHE A 167 -17.00 25.09 -5.70
N ASP A 168 -18.08 24.68 -4.99
CA ASP A 168 -19.46 24.98 -5.34
C ASP A 168 -19.98 26.16 -4.50
N SER A 169 -20.15 27.31 -5.14
CA SER A 169 -20.68 28.51 -4.50
C SER A 169 -22.10 28.33 -3.92
N SER A 170 -22.84 27.34 -4.39
CA SER A 170 -24.18 26.99 -3.89
C SER A 170 -24.14 26.13 -2.62
N GLY A 171 -22.96 25.71 -2.16
CA GLY A 171 -22.78 24.89 -0.95
C GLY A 171 -23.47 23.53 -1.01
N ARG A 172 -23.57 22.94 -2.20
CA ARG A 172 -24.20 21.61 -2.38
C ARG A 172 -23.27 20.50 -1.98
N ARG A 173 -23.87 19.39 -1.58
CA ARG A 173 -23.17 18.14 -1.31
C ARG A 173 -22.78 17.45 -2.62
N HIS A 174 -21.51 17.11 -2.74
CA HIS A 174 -20.96 16.40 -3.87
C HIS A 174 -20.41 15.03 -3.47
N THR A 175 -20.38 14.14 -4.44
CA THR A 175 -19.75 12.82 -4.34
C THR A 175 -18.65 12.73 -5.37
N SER A 176 -17.45 12.35 -4.93
CA SER A 176 -16.25 12.22 -5.78
C SER A 176 -15.59 10.88 -5.57
N PHE A 177 -14.91 10.40 -6.60
CA PHE A 177 -14.27 9.10 -6.61
C PHE A 177 -12.80 9.24 -7.02
N VAL A 178 -11.95 8.47 -6.36
CA VAL A 178 -10.54 8.30 -6.72
C VAL A 178 -10.25 6.80 -6.73
N SER A 179 -9.61 6.33 -7.78
CA SER A 179 -9.06 4.98 -7.84
C SER A 179 -7.67 4.98 -7.24
N CYS A 180 -7.44 4.04 -6.33
CA CYS A 180 -6.13 3.75 -5.76
C CYS A 180 -5.65 2.41 -6.32
N GLU A 181 -4.51 2.41 -7.00
CA GLU A 181 -3.82 1.20 -7.43
C GLU A 181 -2.56 1.00 -6.61
N VAL A 182 -2.32 -0.25 -6.23
CA VAL A 182 -1.14 -0.63 -5.46
C VAL A 182 -0.51 -1.86 -6.08
N VAL A 183 0.78 -1.75 -6.37
CA VAL A 183 1.58 -2.86 -6.92
C VAL A 183 2.92 -2.94 -6.17
N PRO A 184 3.54 -4.13 -6.08
CA PRO A 184 4.84 -4.24 -5.44
C PRO A 184 5.95 -3.62 -6.30
N GLU A 185 6.98 -3.03 -5.67
CA GLU A 185 8.22 -2.72 -6.35
C GLU A 185 9.03 -4.02 -6.52
N PHE A 186 9.46 -4.31 -7.76
CA PHE A 186 10.38 -5.42 -8.01
C PHE A 186 11.82 -4.94 -7.98
N ASN A 187 12.64 -5.64 -7.21
CA ASN A 187 14.08 -5.61 -7.41
C ASN A 187 14.38 -6.43 -8.68
N ASP A 188 15.42 -6.06 -9.43
CA ASP A 188 15.74 -6.57 -10.77
C ASP A 188 15.94 -8.11 -10.89
N GLU A 189 15.70 -8.87 -9.82
CA GLU A 189 15.91 -10.31 -9.72
C GLU A 189 14.70 -11.18 -10.08
N VAL A 190 13.54 -10.60 -10.33
CA VAL A 190 12.35 -11.38 -10.71
C VAL A 190 12.17 -11.33 -12.22
N GLU A 191 12.38 -12.49 -12.87
CA GLU A 191 12.30 -12.75 -14.30
C GLU A 191 10.91 -12.45 -14.91
N ILE A 192 10.61 -11.17 -15.10
CA ILE A 192 9.75 -10.77 -16.20
C ILE A 192 10.68 -10.37 -17.33
N GLU A 193 10.85 -11.26 -18.29
CA GLU A 193 11.59 -10.97 -19.50
C GLU A 193 10.83 -9.94 -20.33
N ILE A 194 11.23 -8.67 -20.22
CA ILE A 194 10.69 -7.62 -21.08
C ILE A 194 11.66 -7.43 -22.23
N ARG A 195 11.24 -7.86 -23.42
CA ARG A 195 12.03 -7.68 -24.62
C ARG A 195 11.96 -6.23 -25.07
N SER A 196 13.08 -5.67 -25.50
CA SER A 196 13.12 -4.30 -26.00
C SER A 196 12.26 -4.07 -27.24
N GLU A 197 12.03 -5.11 -28.05
CA GLU A 197 11.16 -5.10 -29.24
C GLU A 197 9.66 -4.94 -28.91
N ASP A 198 9.26 -5.32 -27.68
CA ASP A 198 7.90 -5.21 -27.18
C ASP A 198 7.59 -3.84 -26.57
N LEU A 199 8.60 -2.97 -26.50
CA LEU A 199 8.48 -1.66 -25.87
C LEU A 199 8.45 -0.54 -26.92
N LYS A 200 7.38 0.26 -26.88
CA LYS A 200 7.35 1.56 -27.52
C LYS A 200 7.66 2.65 -26.48
N VAL A 201 8.77 3.34 -26.69
CA VAL A 201 9.21 4.42 -25.82
C VAL A 201 9.00 5.75 -26.53
N ASP A 202 8.09 6.57 -26.02
CA ASP A 202 7.83 7.91 -26.52
C ASP A 202 8.35 8.93 -25.49
N THR A 203 9.06 9.95 -25.97
CA THR A 203 9.50 11.07 -25.15
C THR A 203 8.69 12.30 -25.49
N TYR A 204 8.33 13.08 -24.48
CA TYR A 204 7.54 14.27 -24.66
C TYR A 204 7.90 15.35 -23.62
N ARG A 205 7.41 16.55 -23.84
CA ARG A 205 7.64 17.66 -22.90
C ARG A 205 6.78 17.47 -21.66
N ALA A 206 7.41 17.53 -20.50
CA ALA A 206 6.68 17.48 -19.23
C ALA A 206 5.71 18.67 -19.16
N SER A 207 4.48 18.40 -18.73
CA SER A 207 3.47 19.43 -18.48
C SER A 207 3.39 19.69 -16.97
N GLY A 208 3.76 20.90 -16.53
CA GLY A 208 3.67 21.28 -15.11
C GLY A 208 4.11 22.72 -14.88
N ALA A 209 3.78 23.26 -13.71
CA ALA A 209 4.25 24.57 -13.25
C ALA A 209 5.75 24.48 -12.92
N GLY A 210 6.61 24.82 -13.87
CA GLY A 210 8.05 24.83 -13.71
C GLY A 210 8.68 25.78 -14.74
N GLY A 211 9.84 26.37 -14.41
CA GLY A 211 10.51 27.36 -15.19
C GLY A 211 10.88 26.91 -16.61
N GLN A 212 11.51 27.79 -17.38
CA GLN A 212 11.84 27.64 -18.83
C GLN A 212 12.46 26.27 -19.23
N HIS A 213 13.11 25.56 -18.32
CA HIS A 213 13.77 24.29 -18.60
C HIS A 213 12.79 23.11 -18.78
N ILE A 214 11.64 23.14 -18.11
CA ILE A 214 10.61 22.08 -18.20
C ILE A 214 9.87 22.13 -19.53
N ASN A 215 9.74 23.34 -20.09
CA ASN A 215 9.00 23.54 -21.34
C ASN A 215 9.86 23.40 -22.61
N THR A 216 11.18 23.22 -22.48
CA THR A 216 12.12 23.17 -23.62
C THR A 216 12.75 21.79 -23.84
N THR A 217 12.72 20.90 -22.87
CA THR A 217 13.38 19.59 -22.96
C THR A 217 12.37 18.45 -22.88
N ASP A 218 12.42 17.49 -23.81
CA ASP A 218 11.59 16.28 -23.82
C ASP A 218 12.11 15.27 -22.75
N SER A 219 11.92 15.60 -21.46
CA SER A 219 12.38 14.80 -20.34
C SER A 219 11.36 13.75 -19.86
N ALA A 220 10.08 13.96 -20.15
CA ALA A 220 9.03 13.01 -19.82
C ALA A 220 9.10 11.77 -20.71
N VAL A 221 8.90 10.61 -20.12
CA VAL A 221 8.97 9.31 -20.80
C VAL A 221 7.65 8.59 -20.64
N ARG A 222 7.12 8.08 -21.76
CA ARG A 222 6.00 7.15 -21.81
C ARG A 222 6.50 5.84 -22.37
N ILE A 223 6.27 4.74 -21.66
CA ILE A 223 6.59 3.39 -22.13
C ILE A 223 5.28 2.64 -22.31
N THR A 224 5.08 2.10 -23.50
CA THR A 224 3.97 1.22 -23.83
C THR A 224 4.52 -0.16 -24.09
N HIS A 225 4.03 -1.16 -23.36
CA HIS A 225 4.30 -2.57 -23.63
C HIS A 225 3.27 -3.06 -24.63
N THR A 226 3.69 -3.27 -25.87
CA THR A 226 2.82 -3.57 -27.00
C THR A 226 1.96 -4.83 -26.81
N PRO A 227 2.51 -5.98 -26.31
CA PRO A 227 1.73 -7.20 -26.19
C PRO A 227 0.57 -7.10 -25.19
N THR A 228 0.76 -6.33 -24.09
CA THR A 228 -0.26 -6.20 -23.03
C THR A 228 -1.01 -4.87 -23.08
N ASN A 229 -0.60 -3.97 -23.98
CA ASN A 229 -1.09 -2.59 -24.09
C ASN A 229 -1.00 -1.79 -22.77
N THR A 230 -0.03 -2.15 -21.91
CA THR A 230 0.20 -1.49 -20.64
C THR A 230 1.02 -0.23 -20.85
N VAL A 231 0.51 0.91 -20.37
CA VAL A 231 1.15 2.21 -20.52
C VAL A 231 1.60 2.71 -19.15
N VAL A 232 2.82 3.23 -19.08
CA VAL A 232 3.37 3.94 -17.91
C VAL A 232 4.00 5.25 -18.35
N THR A 233 3.91 6.24 -17.49
CA THR A 233 4.50 7.58 -17.73
C THR A 233 5.31 8.00 -16.52
N CYS A 234 6.45 8.66 -16.75
CA CYS A 234 7.26 9.26 -15.70
C CYS A 234 7.83 10.59 -16.16
N GLN A 235 7.66 11.62 -15.32
CA GLN A 235 8.14 13.00 -15.60
C GLN A 235 8.71 13.68 -14.34
N SER A 236 9.01 12.92 -13.29
CA SER A 236 9.44 13.44 -11.98
C SER A 236 10.83 14.06 -11.99
N GLU A 237 11.71 13.57 -12.87
CA GLU A 237 13.10 13.98 -12.92
C GLU A 237 13.39 14.88 -14.14
N ARG A 238 14.42 15.72 -14.02
CA ARG A 238 14.94 16.51 -15.16
C ARG A 238 15.72 15.65 -16.15
N SER A 239 16.11 14.44 -15.76
CA SER A 239 16.87 13.50 -16.56
C SER A 239 15.94 12.49 -17.22
N GLN A 240 15.92 12.49 -18.55
CA GLN A 240 15.19 11.50 -19.35
C GLN A 240 15.61 10.05 -19.02
N ILE A 241 16.91 9.84 -18.74
CA ILE A 241 17.45 8.51 -18.39
C ILE A 241 16.84 8.01 -17.09
N LYS A 242 16.81 8.85 -16.03
CA LYS A 242 16.20 8.50 -14.76
C LYS A 242 14.69 8.27 -14.89
N ASN A 243 13.98 9.12 -15.64
CA ASN A 243 12.56 8.92 -15.92
C ASN A 243 12.30 7.59 -16.64
N ARG A 244 13.19 7.19 -17.57
CA ARG A 244 13.10 5.90 -18.25
C ARG A 244 13.31 4.72 -17.30
N GLU A 245 14.28 4.81 -16.39
CA GLU A 245 14.54 3.77 -15.39
C GLU A 245 13.34 3.61 -14.45
N HIS A 246 12.78 4.71 -13.95
CA HIS A 246 11.59 4.69 -13.10
C HIS A 246 10.38 4.15 -13.84
N ALA A 247 10.11 4.60 -15.07
CA ALA A 247 9.03 4.08 -15.90
C ALA A 247 9.20 2.58 -16.17
N MET A 248 10.42 2.08 -16.37
CA MET A 248 10.68 0.65 -16.55
C MET A 248 10.36 -0.16 -15.29
N LYS A 249 10.71 0.35 -14.09
CA LYS A 249 10.33 -0.30 -12.83
C LYS A 249 8.81 -0.35 -12.65
N MET A 250 8.12 0.75 -12.94
CA MET A 250 6.65 0.80 -12.92
C MET A 250 6.03 -0.19 -13.90
N LEU A 251 6.57 -0.29 -15.12
CA LEU A 251 6.10 -1.24 -16.12
C LEU A 251 6.25 -2.69 -15.65
N LYS A 252 7.43 -3.05 -15.13
CA LYS A 252 7.67 -4.38 -14.57
C LYS A 252 6.63 -4.72 -13.49
N ALA A 253 6.38 -3.81 -12.57
CA ALA A 253 5.41 -4.00 -11.50
C ALA A 253 3.98 -4.22 -12.04
N LYS A 254 3.56 -3.41 -13.02
CA LYS A 254 2.23 -3.57 -13.66
C LYS A 254 2.08 -4.88 -14.43
N LEU A 255 3.10 -5.28 -15.17
CA LEU A 255 3.08 -6.55 -15.91
C LEU A 255 2.98 -7.75 -14.97
N TYR A 256 3.66 -7.68 -13.84
CA TYR A 256 3.56 -8.73 -12.84
C TYR A 256 2.16 -8.80 -12.21
N GLN A 257 1.60 -7.65 -11.82
CA GLN A 257 0.24 -7.62 -11.31
C GLN A 257 -0.74 -8.27 -12.30
N LYS A 258 -0.60 -7.95 -13.60
CA LYS A 258 -1.42 -8.53 -14.64
C LYS A 258 -1.25 -10.05 -14.74
N LYS A 259 -0.03 -10.55 -14.62
CA LYS A 259 0.25 -11.99 -14.62
C LYS A 259 -0.38 -12.70 -13.41
N LEU A 260 -0.37 -12.06 -12.23
CA LEU A 260 -1.09 -12.59 -11.05
C LEU A 260 -2.61 -12.62 -11.25
N GLU A 261 -3.17 -11.56 -11.87
CA GLU A 261 -4.60 -11.48 -12.18
C GLU A 261 -5.01 -12.56 -13.20
N GLU A 262 -4.17 -12.82 -14.20
CA GLU A 262 -4.38 -13.90 -15.17
C GLU A 262 -4.37 -15.28 -14.50
N GLN A 263 -3.40 -15.53 -13.60
CA GLN A 263 -3.35 -16.77 -12.83
C GLN A 263 -4.53 -16.92 -11.87
N GLN A 264 -4.95 -15.83 -11.24
CA GLN A 264 -6.10 -15.85 -10.36
C GLN A 264 -7.40 -16.06 -11.13
N ALA A 265 -7.54 -15.45 -12.33
CA ALA A 265 -8.67 -15.65 -13.21
C ALA A 265 -8.78 -17.10 -13.70
N GLU A 266 -7.65 -17.75 -14.03
CA GLU A 266 -7.63 -19.18 -14.34
C GLU A 266 -8.07 -20.05 -13.16
N LEU A 267 -7.62 -19.71 -11.96
CA LEU A 267 -8.03 -20.42 -10.73
C LEU A 267 -9.52 -20.22 -10.43
N ASP A 268 -10.06 -19.02 -10.67
CA ASP A 268 -11.46 -18.70 -10.45
C ASP A 268 -12.35 -19.33 -11.53
N GLU A 269 -11.87 -19.47 -12.77
CA GLU A 269 -12.54 -20.23 -13.85
C GLU A 269 -12.61 -21.72 -13.49
N ILE A 270 -11.55 -22.27 -12.92
CA ILE A 270 -11.51 -23.67 -12.41
C ILE A 270 -12.44 -23.85 -11.20
N ARG A 271 -12.62 -22.80 -10.38
CA ARG A 271 -13.50 -22.82 -9.18
C ARG A 271 -14.97 -22.57 -9.49
N GLY A 272 -15.34 -22.08 -10.68
CA GLY A 272 -16.70 -21.76 -11.10
C GLY A 272 -17.25 -20.47 -10.52
N GLU A 273 -17.72 -19.60 -11.42
CA GLU A 273 -18.47 -18.35 -11.26
C GLU A 273 -18.36 -17.62 -9.92
N GLN A 274 -17.39 -16.73 -9.80
CA GLN A 274 -17.56 -15.53 -8.99
C GLN A 274 -18.08 -14.39 -9.89
N LYS A 275 -19.17 -13.76 -9.42
CA LYS A 275 -19.86 -12.70 -10.15
C LYS A 275 -18.89 -11.57 -10.52
N GLU A 276 -18.97 -11.12 -11.76
CA GLU A 276 -18.29 -9.93 -12.26
C GLU A 276 -18.31 -8.80 -11.23
N ILE A 277 -17.14 -8.31 -10.88
CA ILE A 277 -16.96 -7.09 -10.10
C ILE A 277 -17.26 -5.94 -11.07
N GLY A 278 -18.54 -5.59 -11.16
CA GLY A 278 -19.01 -4.45 -11.93
C GLY A 278 -18.61 -3.12 -11.27
N TRP A 279 -18.82 -2.06 -11.97
CA TRP A 279 -18.76 -0.63 -11.61
C TRP A 279 -19.42 -0.30 -10.26
N GLY A 280 -18.91 -0.72 -9.15
CA GLY A 280 -19.53 -0.54 -7.84
C GLY A 280 -18.66 -0.99 -6.69
N SER A 281 -17.48 -1.48 -6.94
CA SER A 281 -16.58 -1.96 -5.90
C SER A 281 -15.85 -0.81 -5.20
N GLN A 282 -16.63 0.11 -4.61
CA GLN A 282 -16.10 1.08 -3.66
C GLN A 282 -15.62 0.29 -2.44
N ILE A 283 -14.33 0.37 -2.15
CA ILE A 283 -13.79 -0.27 -0.96
C ILE A 283 -14.13 0.52 0.30
N ARG A 284 -14.13 1.86 0.19
CA ARG A 284 -14.32 2.73 1.36
C ARG A 284 -15.03 4.04 1.00
N SER A 285 -15.94 4.45 1.87
CA SER A 285 -16.62 5.75 1.79
C SER A 285 -16.19 6.66 2.94
N TYR A 286 -15.90 7.90 2.59
CA TYR A 286 -15.50 8.97 3.50
C TYR A 286 -16.60 10.03 3.47
N VAL A 287 -17.41 10.11 4.53
CA VAL A 287 -18.55 11.01 4.64
C VAL A 287 -18.20 12.12 5.63
N PHE A 288 -18.21 13.37 5.16
CA PHE A 288 -17.98 14.55 5.99
C PHE A 288 -19.27 15.29 6.30
N HIS A 289 -20.32 15.05 5.52
CA HIS A 289 -21.62 15.71 5.69
C HIS A 289 -22.74 14.80 5.16
N PRO A 290 -23.90 14.67 5.84
CA PRO A 290 -24.36 15.40 7.05
C PRO A 290 -23.82 14.86 8.38
N TYR A 291 -23.13 13.75 8.36
CA TYR A 291 -22.45 13.12 9.51
C TYR A 291 -21.00 12.81 9.14
N SER A 292 -20.17 12.56 10.14
CA SER A 292 -18.77 12.20 9.95
C SER A 292 -18.59 10.70 10.14
N LEU A 293 -18.20 9.99 9.09
CA LEU A 293 -17.97 8.54 9.12
C LEU A 293 -17.07 8.11 7.97
N VAL A 294 -16.08 7.26 8.28
CA VAL A 294 -15.37 6.47 7.27
C VAL A 294 -15.81 5.02 7.44
N LYS A 295 -16.26 4.40 6.34
CA LYS A 295 -16.71 3.00 6.34
C LYS A 295 -16.03 2.22 5.23
N ASP A 296 -15.39 1.12 5.60
CA ASP A 296 -14.91 0.11 4.65
C ASP A 296 -16.03 -0.90 4.39
N HIS A 297 -16.42 -1.01 3.12
CA HIS A 297 -17.55 -1.85 2.71
C HIS A 297 -17.21 -3.34 2.65
N ARG A 298 -15.92 -3.68 2.62
CA ARG A 298 -15.45 -5.07 2.55
C ARG A 298 -15.50 -5.75 3.91
N THR A 299 -15.17 -5.01 4.95
CA THR A 299 -15.07 -5.51 6.34
C THR A 299 -16.15 -4.97 7.27
N ASN A 300 -16.96 -3.99 6.80
CA ASN A 300 -17.89 -3.21 7.61
C ASN A 300 -17.24 -2.44 8.78
N THR A 301 -15.93 -2.24 8.74
CA THR A 301 -15.20 -1.43 9.72
C THR A 301 -15.58 0.04 9.56
N GLU A 302 -15.92 0.69 10.68
CA GLU A 302 -16.37 2.08 10.73
C GLU A 302 -15.53 2.89 11.71
N VAL A 303 -15.14 4.11 11.32
CA VAL A 303 -14.43 5.08 12.17
C VAL A 303 -15.12 6.43 12.08
N GLY A 304 -15.61 6.94 13.20
CA GLY A 304 -16.34 8.24 13.26
C GLY A 304 -15.38 9.45 13.20
N ASN A 305 -14.13 9.30 13.60
CA ASN A 305 -13.14 10.38 13.54
C ASN A 305 -12.51 10.46 12.14
N VAL A 306 -13.24 11.10 11.21
CA VAL A 306 -12.80 11.24 9.82
C VAL A 306 -11.46 12.00 9.72
N GLN A 307 -11.26 13.01 10.59
CA GLN A 307 -10.04 13.80 10.57
C GLN A 307 -8.80 12.96 10.92
N ALA A 308 -8.90 12.09 11.93
CA ALA A 308 -7.81 11.18 12.29
C ALA A 308 -7.45 10.24 11.12
N VAL A 309 -8.46 9.71 10.42
CA VAL A 309 -8.26 8.89 9.21
C VAL A 309 -7.52 9.69 8.13
N MET A 310 -7.96 10.93 7.85
CA MET A 310 -7.31 11.81 6.87
C MET A 310 -5.89 12.22 7.28
N ASP A 311 -5.57 12.15 8.57
CA ASP A 311 -4.24 12.37 9.12
C ASP A 311 -3.39 11.10 9.18
N GLY A 312 -3.86 10.01 8.54
CA GLY A 312 -3.11 8.78 8.32
C GLY A 312 -3.43 7.64 9.29
N GLU A 313 -4.50 7.71 10.09
CA GLU A 313 -4.91 6.60 10.96
C GLU A 313 -5.80 5.61 10.20
N ILE A 314 -5.21 4.90 9.23
CA ILE A 314 -5.92 3.94 8.37
C ILE A 314 -5.67 2.48 8.79
N ASP A 315 -4.83 2.23 9.77
CA ASP A 315 -4.50 0.88 10.24
C ASP A 315 -5.72 0.04 10.62
N PRO A 316 -6.79 0.56 11.26
CA PRO A 316 -7.97 -0.24 11.57
C PRO A 316 -8.62 -0.87 10.33
N PHE A 317 -8.57 -0.20 9.18
CA PHE A 317 -9.13 -0.71 7.93
C PHE A 317 -8.20 -1.74 7.28
N ILE A 318 -6.90 -1.46 7.29
CA ILE A 318 -5.87 -2.38 6.77
C ILE A 318 -5.91 -3.69 7.55
N ASP A 319 -5.89 -3.62 8.88
CA ASP A 319 -5.90 -4.76 9.76
C ASP A 319 -7.16 -5.60 9.59
N ALA A 320 -8.32 -4.95 9.58
CA ALA A 320 -9.60 -5.64 9.38
C ALA A 320 -9.65 -6.36 8.02
N TYR A 321 -9.12 -5.73 6.96
CA TYR A 321 -9.07 -6.35 5.65
C TYR A 321 -8.12 -7.55 5.61
N LEU A 322 -6.92 -7.41 6.15
CA LEU A 322 -5.94 -8.51 6.18
C LEU A 322 -6.50 -9.72 6.96
N ARG A 323 -7.14 -9.49 8.10
CA ARG A 323 -7.79 -10.54 8.91
C ARG A 323 -8.98 -11.20 8.20
N SER A 324 -9.70 -10.48 7.36
CA SER A 324 -10.87 -11.01 6.63
C SER A 324 -10.49 -11.98 5.50
N ARG A 325 -9.20 -12.11 5.18
CA ARG A 325 -8.69 -13.01 4.13
C ARG A 325 -8.31 -14.41 4.64
N ILE A 326 -8.42 -14.65 5.95
CA ILE A 326 -8.29 -15.97 6.56
C ILE A 326 -9.62 -16.72 6.43
#